data_39b750f507654960d704ec87cb55b1df
#
_entry.id   39b750f507654960d704ec87cb55b1df
#
_cell.length_a   1.000
_cell.length_b   1.000
_cell.length_c   1.000
_cell.angle_alpha   90.00
_cell.angle_beta   90.00
_cell.angle_gamma   90.00
#
_symmetry.space_group_name_H-M   'P 1'
#
loop_
_entity.id
_entity.type
_entity.pdbx_description
1 polymer ?
#
loop_
_entity_poly.entity_id
_entity_poly.type
_entity_poly.pdbx_seq_one_letter_code
_entity_poly.pdbx_strand_id
1 'polypeptide(L)'
;MFYMGIDIAKFKHDFCIIDGDTGEIIVPPRTITNDKEGFQEMLEILTNLHCSQIIKIGLEATGHYGTLIKAFLTSNGYKFLELNPLQVSRFHSQTSLRRTKTDKIDCQVIARYIMAVTTKTYQPQLYHLEALKSLTRLRETLVDQRSRCLVKLTNVLDITFPEFKKFFTAKLRSETALFIIRKYKTPARIAKWTDEDIRLVHNVSRKISTSTLLEIKQSAIDSIGIAPKYLLDEIPSILNVYEAVNDEVSSLEERIKSIIFELDPPTLSIPGMGAISCATILGEFGDFSRFPTAEQCIAYAGVDVGISQSGTKCHRGKMVKRGSSHLRYALMNVVRTVCIHTLTFKDYWVRKKVDGHKFLRVADSHAAKKLVRVIYYLETHNTKYD
;
A
#
# COMPACT_ATOMS: atom_id res chain seq x y z
N MET A 1 10.31 -34.63 -14.26
CA MET A 1 9.54 -33.38 -13.94
C MET A 1 10.33 -32.17 -14.40
N PHE A 2 9.69 -31.23 -15.16
CA PHE A 2 10.38 -30.07 -15.69
C PHE A 2 10.22 -28.84 -14.79
N TYR A 3 11.26 -28.00 -14.76
CA TYR A 3 11.30 -26.76 -13.96
C TYR A 3 11.66 -25.59 -14.89
N MET A 4 10.75 -24.66 -15.06
CA MET A 4 10.93 -23.47 -15.89
C MET A 4 11.14 -22.25 -14.99
N GLY A 5 12.23 -21.55 -15.18
CA GLY A 5 12.47 -20.26 -14.55
C GLY A 5 12.28 -19.13 -15.54
N ILE A 6 11.56 -18.10 -15.16
CA ILE A 6 11.31 -16.91 -15.98
C ILE A 6 11.80 -15.68 -15.23
N ASP A 7 12.77 -14.98 -15.83
CA ASP A 7 13.15 -13.64 -15.43
C ASP A 7 12.35 -12.61 -16.22
N ILE A 8 11.69 -11.69 -15.50
CA ILE A 8 10.71 -10.75 -16.06
C ILE A 8 11.31 -9.36 -16.18
N ALA A 9 11.31 -8.81 -17.40
CA ALA A 9 11.66 -7.43 -17.68
C ALA A 9 10.54 -6.71 -18.45
N LYS A 10 10.66 -5.40 -18.63
CA LYS A 10 9.64 -4.55 -19.25
C LYS A 10 9.31 -4.92 -20.69
N PHE A 11 10.33 -5.19 -21.50
CA PHE A 11 10.18 -5.37 -22.96
C PHE A 11 10.46 -6.80 -23.42
N LYS A 12 11.06 -7.62 -22.56
CA LYS A 12 11.47 -8.98 -22.85
C LYS A 12 11.40 -9.85 -21.61
N HIS A 13 11.34 -11.16 -21.80
CA HIS A 13 11.47 -12.12 -20.70
C HIS A 13 12.52 -13.15 -21.10
N ASP A 14 13.37 -13.53 -20.14
CA ASP A 14 14.35 -14.60 -20.32
C ASP A 14 13.86 -15.85 -19.58
N PHE A 15 13.84 -17.02 -20.24
CA PHE A 15 13.42 -18.25 -19.61
C PHE A 15 14.33 -19.43 -19.99
N CYS A 16 14.35 -20.41 -19.13
CA CYS A 16 14.99 -21.70 -19.39
C CYS A 16 14.19 -22.84 -18.78
N ILE A 17 14.41 -24.07 -19.24
CA ILE A 17 13.75 -25.27 -18.71
C ILE A 17 14.84 -26.29 -18.34
N ILE A 18 14.75 -26.84 -17.13
CA ILE A 18 15.65 -27.83 -16.55
C ILE A 18 14.86 -29.10 -16.27
N ASP A 19 15.41 -30.25 -16.60
CA ASP A 19 14.89 -31.53 -16.17
C ASP A 19 15.28 -31.78 -14.70
N GLY A 20 14.29 -31.97 -13.84
CA GLY A 20 14.52 -32.20 -12.42
C GLY A 20 15.11 -33.57 -12.07
N ASP A 21 15.00 -34.52 -12.94
CA ASP A 21 15.48 -35.89 -12.71
C ASP A 21 16.99 -36.01 -13.09
N THR A 22 17.40 -35.35 -14.18
CA THR A 22 18.80 -35.37 -14.67
C THR A 22 19.58 -34.12 -14.28
N GLY A 23 18.91 -33.00 -14.00
CA GLY A 23 19.54 -31.69 -13.79
C GLY A 23 20.02 -31.00 -15.09
N GLU A 24 19.75 -31.62 -16.25
CA GLU A 24 20.14 -31.09 -17.56
C GLU A 24 19.25 -29.92 -18.01
N ILE A 25 19.85 -28.98 -18.73
CA ILE A 25 19.13 -27.86 -19.33
C ILE A 25 18.53 -28.33 -20.66
N ILE A 26 17.23 -28.59 -20.67
CA ILE A 26 16.49 -29.03 -21.86
C ILE A 26 16.25 -27.88 -22.83
N VAL A 27 15.86 -26.71 -22.28
CA VAL A 27 15.76 -25.49 -23.08
C VAL A 27 16.77 -24.49 -22.51
N PRO A 28 17.83 -24.16 -23.28
CA PRO A 28 18.81 -23.19 -22.85
C PRO A 28 18.18 -21.80 -22.70
N PRO A 29 18.80 -20.87 -21.94
CA PRO A 29 18.27 -19.54 -21.74
C PRO A 29 17.89 -18.87 -23.07
N ARG A 30 16.61 -18.60 -23.24
CA ARG A 30 15.99 -17.92 -24.39
C ARG A 30 15.37 -16.63 -23.97
N THR A 31 15.47 -15.65 -24.85
CA THR A 31 14.84 -14.34 -24.69
C THR A 31 13.63 -14.27 -25.62
N ILE A 32 12.46 -13.92 -25.09
CA ILE A 32 11.26 -13.61 -25.87
C ILE A 32 10.86 -12.15 -25.64
N THR A 33 10.18 -11.57 -26.61
CA THR A 33 9.60 -10.23 -26.47
C THR A 33 8.32 -10.25 -25.59
N ASN A 34 8.03 -9.15 -24.89
CA ASN A 34 6.82 -9.02 -24.09
C ASN A 34 5.64 -8.57 -24.97
N ASP A 35 5.30 -9.38 -25.95
CA ASP A 35 4.23 -9.18 -26.93
C ASP A 35 3.60 -10.52 -27.35
N LYS A 36 2.67 -10.46 -28.30
CA LYS A 36 1.93 -11.63 -28.77
C LYS A 36 2.85 -12.68 -29.42
N GLU A 37 3.80 -12.22 -30.23
CA GLU A 37 4.75 -13.09 -30.94
C GLU A 37 5.65 -13.83 -29.96
N GLY A 38 6.25 -13.13 -29.00
CA GLY A 38 7.10 -13.76 -28.00
C GLY A 38 6.36 -14.74 -27.10
N PHE A 39 5.11 -14.43 -26.73
CA PHE A 39 4.29 -15.37 -25.96
C PHE A 39 3.87 -16.60 -26.75
N GLN A 40 3.61 -16.44 -28.05
CA GLN A 40 3.32 -17.56 -28.94
C GLN A 40 4.54 -18.48 -29.09
N GLU A 41 5.75 -17.91 -29.28
CA GLU A 41 6.99 -18.67 -29.33
C GLU A 41 7.20 -19.51 -28.05
N MET A 42 6.94 -18.91 -26.87
CA MET A 42 7.03 -19.63 -25.60
C MET A 42 6.01 -20.79 -25.53
N LEU A 43 4.76 -20.56 -25.98
CA LEU A 43 3.72 -21.57 -25.98
C LEU A 43 4.07 -22.76 -26.91
N GLU A 44 4.62 -22.48 -28.09
CA GLU A 44 5.07 -23.50 -29.01
C GLU A 44 6.17 -24.38 -28.41
N ILE A 45 7.14 -23.78 -27.72
CA ILE A 45 8.20 -24.51 -27.01
C ILE A 45 7.60 -25.38 -25.90
N LEU A 46 6.66 -24.86 -25.11
CA LEU A 46 6.00 -25.61 -24.05
C LEU A 46 5.17 -26.78 -24.60
N THR A 47 4.50 -26.56 -25.71
CA THR A 47 3.67 -27.59 -26.38
C THR A 47 4.53 -28.68 -27.01
N ASN A 48 5.66 -28.31 -27.65
CA ASN A 48 6.57 -29.25 -28.33
C ASN A 48 7.37 -30.13 -27.36
N LEU A 49 7.46 -29.76 -26.08
CA LEU A 49 8.08 -30.62 -25.07
C LEU A 49 7.28 -31.88 -24.75
N HIS A 50 6.18 -32.16 -25.50
CA HIS A 50 5.29 -33.32 -25.29
C HIS A 50 4.99 -33.57 -23.82
N CYS A 51 4.62 -32.52 -23.09
CA CYS A 51 4.50 -32.58 -21.66
C CYS A 51 3.26 -33.37 -21.19
N SER A 52 3.35 -34.67 -21.20
CA SER A 52 2.71 -35.54 -20.22
C SER A 52 3.34 -35.35 -18.82
N GLN A 53 4.48 -34.68 -18.75
CA GLN A 53 5.21 -34.36 -17.48
C GLN A 53 4.74 -33.03 -16.92
N ILE A 54 4.52 -33.03 -15.61
CA ILE A 54 4.15 -31.80 -14.88
C ILE A 54 5.31 -30.81 -14.95
N ILE A 55 5.06 -29.62 -15.53
CA ILE A 55 6.00 -28.51 -15.50
C ILE A 55 5.71 -27.59 -14.31
N LYS A 56 6.73 -27.29 -13.51
CA LYS A 56 6.69 -26.24 -12.49
C LYS A 56 7.32 -24.98 -13.05
N ILE A 57 6.56 -23.88 -13.06
CA ILE A 57 7.01 -22.58 -13.56
C ILE A 57 7.24 -21.65 -12.38
N GLY A 58 8.41 -21.03 -12.31
CA GLY A 58 8.72 -19.98 -11.32
C GLY A 58 9.04 -18.67 -12.01
N LEU A 59 8.54 -17.59 -11.45
CA LEU A 59 8.85 -16.24 -11.92
C LEU A 59 9.09 -15.31 -10.72
N GLU A 60 9.99 -14.34 -10.89
CA GLU A 60 10.28 -13.38 -9.85
C GLU A 60 9.21 -12.29 -9.79
N ALA A 61 8.82 -11.86 -8.58
CA ALA A 61 7.84 -10.79 -8.38
C ALA A 61 8.42 -9.43 -8.78
N THR A 62 8.19 -9.01 -10.03
CA THR A 62 8.70 -7.76 -10.64
C THR A 62 7.63 -6.67 -10.78
N GLY A 63 6.65 -6.65 -9.89
CA GLY A 63 5.56 -5.67 -9.92
C GLY A 63 4.66 -5.82 -11.15
N HIS A 64 4.33 -4.71 -11.84
CA HIS A 64 3.37 -4.71 -12.94
C HIS A 64 3.90 -5.34 -14.25
N TYR A 65 5.22 -5.47 -14.42
CA TYR A 65 5.78 -6.07 -15.64
C TYR A 65 5.41 -7.56 -15.81
N GLY A 66 5.15 -8.26 -14.70
CA GLY A 66 4.73 -9.66 -14.73
C GLY A 66 3.25 -9.88 -15.03
N THR A 67 2.41 -8.85 -15.09
CA THR A 67 0.97 -9.01 -15.20
C THR A 67 0.55 -9.72 -16.50
N LEU A 68 1.13 -9.34 -17.63
CA LEU A 68 0.78 -9.90 -18.94
C LEU A 68 1.18 -11.38 -19.06
N ILE A 69 2.43 -11.72 -18.69
CA ILE A 69 2.88 -13.11 -18.76
C ILE A 69 2.15 -14.03 -17.79
N LYS A 70 1.78 -13.53 -16.59
CA LYS A 70 0.95 -14.28 -15.63
C LYS A 70 -0.44 -14.55 -16.20
N ALA A 71 -1.08 -13.55 -16.80
CA ALA A 71 -2.37 -13.70 -17.46
C ALA A 71 -2.30 -14.72 -18.61
N PHE A 72 -1.24 -14.63 -19.43
CA PHE A 72 -0.99 -15.57 -20.52
C PHE A 72 -0.81 -17.01 -20.03
N LEU A 73 0.02 -17.23 -19.03
CA LEU A 73 0.22 -18.57 -18.44
C LEU A 73 -1.09 -19.12 -17.87
N THR A 74 -1.85 -18.28 -17.14
CA THR A 74 -3.15 -18.69 -16.57
C THR A 74 -4.16 -19.05 -17.65
N SER A 75 -4.29 -18.25 -18.72
CA SER A 75 -5.24 -18.52 -19.82
C SER A 75 -4.91 -19.80 -20.61
N ASN A 76 -3.65 -20.23 -20.62
CA ASN A 76 -3.20 -21.47 -21.23
C ASN A 76 -3.13 -22.66 -20.23
N GLY A 77 -3.68 -22.50 -19.01
CA GLY A 77 -3.79 -23.58 -18.03
C GLY A 77 -2.50 -23.90 -17.26
N TYR A 78 -1.45 -23.09 -17.41
CA TYR A 78 -0.20 -23.29 -16.69
C TYR A 78 -0.27 -22.70 -15.28
N LYS A 79 0.14 -23.49 -14.29
CA LYS A 79 0.31 -23.04 -12.89
C LYS A 79 1.74 -22.56 -12.69
N PHE A 80 1.91 -21.48 -11.94
CA PHE A 80 3.23 -20.90 -11.67
C PHE A 80 3.40 -20.50 -10.20
N LEU A 81 4.63 -20.22 -9.83
CA LEU A 81 5.07 -19.76 -8.51
C LEU A 81 5.60 -18.34 -8.64
N GLU A 82 5.03 -17.40 -7.89
CA GLU A 82 5.59 -16.06 -7.75
C GLU A 82 6.59 -16.03 -6.60
N LEU A 83 7.85 -15.76 -6.92
CA LEU A 83 8.96 -15.88 -5.99
C LEU A 83 9.36 -14.53 -5.43
N ASN A 84 9.76 -14.52 -4.17
CA ASN A 84 10.31 -13.32 -3.55
C ASN A 84 11.75 -13.08 -4.04
N PRO A 85 12.05 -11.90 -4.64
CA PRO A 85 13.37 -11.56 -5.15
C PRO A 85 14.49 -11.73 -4.13
N LEU A 86 14.23 -11.43 -2.85
CA LEU A 86 15.22 -11.61 -1.78
C LEU A 86 15.57 -13.08 -1.52
N GLN A 87 14.62 -14.00 -1.71
CA GLN A 87 14.88 -15.44 -1.53
C GLN A 87 15.70 -15.98 -2.69
N VAL A 88 15.35 -15.62 -3.93
CA VAL A 88 16.09 -15.99 -5.13
C VAL A 88 17.53 -15.46 -5.08
N SER A 89 17.71 -14.19 -4.71
CA SER A 89 19.03 -13.57 -4.55
C SER A 89 19.89 -14.24 -3.47
N ARG A 90 19.28 -14.63 -2.33
CA ARG A 90 20.00 -15.38 -1.28
C ARG A 90 20.41 -16.78 -1.75
N PHE A 91 19.54 -17.48 -2.43
CA PHE A 91 19.84 -18.79 -3.02
C PHE A 91 21.00 -18.68 -4.01
N HIS A 92 20.97 -17.69 -4.90
CA HIS A 92 22.08 -17.43 -5.83
C HIS A 92 23.40 -17.17 -5.10
N SER A 93 23.40 -16.34 -4.05
CA SER A 93 24.61 -16.04 -3.27
C SER A 93 25.16 -17.24 -2.49
N GLN A 94 24.34 -18.26 -2.19
CA GLN A 94 24.75 -19.50 -1.54
C GLN A 94 25.24 -20.55 -2.53
N THR A 95 24.73 -20.54 -3.77
CA THR A 95 25.06 -21.54 -4.80
C THR A 95 26.19 -21.14 -5.73
N SER A 96 26.55 -19.86 -5.78
CA SER A 96 27.60 -19.34 -6.66
C SER A 96 28.50 -18.35 -5.93
N LEU A 97 29.82 -18.59 -5.98
CA LEU A 97 30.86 -17.65 -5.55
C LEU A 97 31.10 -16.51 -6.58
N ARG A 98 30.61 -16.67 -7.81
CA ARG A 98 30.75 -15.66 -8.85
C ARG A 98 29.66 -14.62 -8.76
N ARG A 99 30.05 -13.34 -8.73
CA ARG A 99 29.11 -12.18 -8.70
C ARG A 99 28.62 -11.76 -10.09
N THR A 100 28.67 -12.64 -11.09
CA THR A 100 28.20 -12.31 -12.44
C THR A 100 26.68 -12.39 -12.47
N LYS A 101 26.03 -11.26 -12.70
CA LYS A 101 24.57 -11.16 -12.84
C LYS A 101 24.26 -10.87 -14.32
N THR A 102 23.51 -11.76 -14.98
CA THR A 102 22.96 -11.56 -16.32
C THR A 102 21.57 -12.18 -16.36
N ASP A 103 20.66 -11.62 -17.13
CA ASP A 103 19.26 -12.09 -17.26
C ASP A 103 19.21 -13.60 -17.59
N LYS A 104 20.15 -14.10 -18.39
CA LYS A 104 20.29 -15.53 -18.74
C LYS A 104 20.70 -16.42 -17.55
N ILE A 105 21.42 -15.89 -16.59
CA ILE A 105 21.78 -16.59 -15.35
C ILE A 105 20.60 -16.55 -14.39
N ASP A 106 19.88 -15.43 -14.33
CA ASP A 106 18.80 -15.22 -13.39
C ASP A 106 17.64 -16.20 -13.65
N CYS A 107 17.24 -16.49 -14.90
CA CYS A 107 16.24 -17.50 -15.19
C CYS A 107 16.66 -18.91 -14.77
N GLN A 108 17.95 -19.28 -14.92
CA GLN A 108 18.47 -20.58 -14.44
C GLN A 108 18.45 -20.67 -12.91
N VAL A 109 18.80 -19.57 -12.22
CA VAL A 109 18.75 -19.51 -10.75
C VAL A 109 17.30 -19.70 -10.26
N ILE A 110 16.32 -19.09 -10.92
CA ILE A 110 14.91 -19.25 -10.63
C ILE A 110 14.49 -20.72 -10.80
N ALA A 111 14.84 -21.35 -11.94
CA ALA A 111 14.52 -22.75 -12.19
C ALA A 111 15.12 -23.69 -11.13
N ARG A 112 16.40 -23.52 -10.80
CA ARG A 112 17.09 -24.29 -9.75
C ARG A 112 16.52 -24.04 -8.36
N TYR A 113 16.09 -22.80 -8.05
CA TYR A 113 15.47 -22.47 -6.79
C TYR A 113 14.15 -23.25 -6.61
N ILE A 114 13.26 -23.26 -7.59
CA ILE A 114 11.99 -23.99 -7.51
C ILE A 114 12.16 -25.51 -7.55
N MET A 115 13.28 -26.00 -8.04
CA MET A 115 13.68 -27.41 -7.96
C MET A 115 14.12 -27.80 -6.53
N ALA A 116 14.88 -26.92 -5.87
CA ALA A 116 15.43 -27.18 -4.55
C ALA A 116 14.43 -26.95 -3.40
N VAL A 117 13.41 -26.10 -3.61
CA VAL A 117 12.49 -25.67 -2.55
C VAL A 117 11.07 -26.17 -2.84
N THR A 118 10.50 -26.89 -1.87
CA THR A 118 9.07 -27.28 -1.95
C THR A 118 8.20 -26.05 -1.65
N THR A 119 7.74 -25.38 -2.70
CA THR A 119 6.86 -24.22 -2.60
C THR A 119 5.44 -24.57 -3.02
N LYS A 120 4.44 -23.93 -2.38
CA LYS A 120 3.03 -24.07 -2.81
C LYS A 120 2.84 -23.34 -4.14
N THR A 121 2.09 -23.96 -5.04
CA THR A 121 1.73 -23.40 -6.36
C THR A 121 0.91 -22.12 -6.15
N TYR A 122 1.21 -21.06 -6.91
CA TYR A 122 0.41 -19.87 -6.99
C TYR A 122 -1.01 -20.23 -7.47
N GLN A 123 -2.00 -19.81 -6.71
CA GLN A 123 -3.37 -19.73 -7.22
C GLN A 123 -3.57 -18.29 -7.73
N PRO A 124 -4.20 -18.09 -8.91
CA PRO A 124 -4.55 -16.75 -9.37
C PRO A 124 -5.31 -16.05 -8.24
N GLN A 125 -4.83 -14.87 -7.85
CA GLN A 125 -5.56 -14.08 -6.85
C GLN A 125 -6.96 -13.81 -7.41
N LEU A 126 -7.97 -13.91 -6.56
CA LEU A 126 -9.30 -13.48 -6.92
C LEU A 126 -9.20 -12.05 -7.50
N TYR A 127 -9.77 -11.83 -8.66
CA TYR A 127 -9.74 -10.54 -9.38
C TYR A 127 -9.99 -9.34 -8.47
N HIS A 128 -10.87 -9.50 -7.49
CA HIS A 128 -11.19 -8.46 -6.50
C HIS A 128 -10.00 -8.05 -5.63
N LEU A 129 -9.11 -8.96 -5.24
CA LEU A 129 -7.95 -8.63 -4.40
C LEU A 129 -6.90 -7.82 -5.17
N GLU A 130 -6.68 -8.13 -6.45
CA GLU A 130 -5.79 -7.34 -7.31
C GLU A 130 -6.38 -5.94 -7.58
N ALA A 131 -7.69 -5.86 -7.84
CA ALA A 131 -8.40 -4.60 -8.00
C ALA A 131 -8.30 -3.74 -6.73
N LEU A 132 -8.55 -4.32 -5.54
CA LEU A 132 -8.40 -3.63 -4.26
C LEU A 132 -6.99 -3.10 -4.05
N LYS A 133 -5.96 -3.90 -4.35
CA LYS A 133 -4.56 -3.49 -4.24
C LYS A 133 -4.25 -2.30 -5.15
N SER A 134 -4.72 -2.34 -6.40
CA SER A 134 -4.52 -1.26 -7.36
C SER A 134 -5.23 0.03 -6.92
N LEU A 135 -6.52 -0.07 -6.57
CA LEU A 135 -7.34 1.08 -6.18
C LEU A 135 -6.86 1.73 -4.87
N THR A 136 -6.48 0.93 -3.87
CA THR A 136 -6.00 1.45 -2.58
C THR A 136 -4.65 2.16 -2.71
N ARG A 137 -3.75 1.67 -3.56
CA ARG A 137 -2.47 2.33 -3.85
C ARG A 137 -2.67 3.62 -4.64
N LEU A 138 -3.56 3.63 -5.64
CA LEU A 138 -3.92 4.84 -6.37
C LEU A 138 -4.50 5.88 -5.41
N ARG A 139 -5.44 5.47 -4.53
CA ARG A 139 -6.01 6.35 -3.50
C ARG A 139 -4.92 6.94 -2.60
N GLU A 140 -3.95 6.16 -2.14
CA GLU A 140 -2.84 6.64 -1.30
C GLU A 140 -2.03 7.72 -2.03
N THR A 141 -1.71 7.49 -3.30
CA THR A 141 -1.01 8.47 -4.15
C THR A 141 -1.80 9.78 -4.26
N LEU A 142 -3.11 9.71 -4.50
CA LEU A 142 -3.96 10.90 -4.59
C LEU A 142 -4.11 11.62 -3.25
N VAL A 143 -4.20 10.90 -2.14
CA VAL A 143 -4.22 11.50 -0.79
C VAL A 143 -2.91 12.25 -0.49
N ASP A 144 -1.77 11.73 -0.94
CA ASP A 144 -0.49 12.42 -0.83
C ASP A 144 -0.46 13.69 -1.69
N GLN A 145 -0.96 13.64 -2.93
CA GLN A 145 -1.09 14.81 -3.81
C GLN A 145 -1.99 15.88 -3.18
N ARG A 146 -3.16 15.48 -2.65
CA ARG A 146 -4.07 16.35 -1.91
C ARG A 146 -3.36 17.04 -0.72
N SER A 147 -2.56 16.29 0.01
CA SER A 147 -1.81 16.82 1.15
C SER A 147 -0.73 17.81 0.72
N ARG A 148 -0.07 17.58 -0.41
CA ARG A 148 0.91 18.51 -1.00
C ARG A 148 0.27 19.83 -1.43
N CYS A 149 -0.96 19.79 -1.99
CA CYS A 149 -1.72 21.01 -2.30
C CYS A 149 -1.97 21.85 -1.04
N LEU A 150 -2.39 21.21 0.06
CA LEU A 150 -2.61 21.90 1.32
C LEU A 150 -1.31 22.47 1.94
N VAL A 151 -0.19 21.78 1.81
CA VAL A 151 1.12 22.31 2.22
C VAL A 151 1.48 23.55 1.40
N LYS A 152 1.30 23.49 0.06
CA LYS A 152 1.57 24.65 -0.80
C LYS A 152 0.65 25.82 -0.46
N LEU A 153 -0.64 25.59 -0.25
CA LEU A 153 -1.58 26.61 0.21
C LEU A 153 -1.19 27.19 1.57
N THR A 154 -0.71 26.34 2.49
CA THR A 154 -0.20 26.76 3.79
C THR A 154 0.97 27.74 3.64
N ASN A 155 1.93 27.42 2.76
CA ASN A 155 3.10 28.29 2.52
C ASN A 155 2.68 29.67 1.95
N VAL A 156 1.67 29.69 1.07
CA VAL A 156 1.11 30.96 0.58
C VAL A 156 0.47 31.75 1.71
N LEU A 157 -0.33 31.10 2.57
CA LEU A 157 -0.99 31.75 3.71
C LEU A 157 -0.01 32.23 4.80
N ASP A 158 1.11 31.55 4.98
CA ASP A 158 2.15 31.99 5.94
C ASP A 158 2.72 33.38 5.58
N ILE A 159 2.62 33.76 4.29
CA ILE A 159 3.04 35.07 3.82
C ILE A 159 1.85 36.03 3.72
N THR A 160 0.71 35.54 3.20
CA THR A 160 -0.42 36.42 2.86
C THR A 160 -1.39 36.67 4.03
N PHE A 161 -1.55 35.69 4.94
CA PHE A 161 -2.39 35.78 6.13
C PHE A 161 -1.93 34.77 7.20
N PRO A 162 -0.78 35.02 7.87
CA PRO A 162 -0.17 34.04 8.80
C PRO A 162 -1.07 33.70 9.99
N GLU A 163 -1.94 34.59 10.41
CA GLU A 163 -2.84 34.39 11.56
C GLU A 163 -4.01 33.47 11.23
N PHE A 164 -4.35 33.26 9.94
CA PHE A 164 -5.57 32.57 9.52
C PHE A 164 -5.69 31.13 10.04
N LYS A 165 -4.57 30.40 10.08
CA LYS A 165 -4.56 28.97 10.45
C LYS A 165 -4.99 28.68 11.89
N LYS A 166 -4.84 29.62 12.81
CA LYS A 166 -5.22 29.43 14.21
C LYS A 166 -6.72 29.21 14.43
N PHE A 167 -7.54 29.67 13.50
CA PHE A 167 -9.00 29.55 13.56
C PHE A 167 -9.55 28.19 13.08
N PHE A 168 -8.72 27.34 12.46
CA PHE A 168 -9.17 26.08 11.87
C PHE A 168 -8.39 24.89 12.45
N THR A 169 -9.01 24.16 13.40
CA THR A 169 -8.42 22.97 14.06
C THR A 169 -8.16 21.82 13.08
N ALA A 170 -9.00 21.65 12.05
CA ALA A 170 -8.83 20.69 10.95
C ALA A 170 -7.78 21.16 9.93
N LYS A 171 -6.97 22.17 10.27
CA LYS A 171 -6.06 22.86 9.36
C LYS A 171 -6.88 23.46 8.20
N LEU A 172 -6.33 23.49 6.98
CA LEU A 172 -7.00 24.07 5.82
C LEU A 172 -7.99 23.11 5.09
N ARG A 173 -8.30 21.94 5.65
CA ARG A 173 -9.25 20.98 5.04
C ARG A 173 -10.72 21.36 5.23
N SER A 174 -11.00 22.36 6.05
CA SER A 174 -12.36 22.83 6.28
C SER A 174 -12.91 23.51 5.02
N GLU A 175 -14.11 23.13 4.60
CA GLU A 175 -14.83 23.76 3.48
C GLU A 175 -14.91 25.26 3.66
N THR A 176 -15.21 25.71 4.89
CA THR A 176 -15.26 27.14 5.23
C THR A 176 -13.92 27.83 5.02
N ALA A 177 -12.79 27.20 5.44
CA ALA A 177 -11.47 27.78 5.23
C ALA A 177 -11.15 27.91 3.75
N LEU A 178 -11.39 26.86 2.98
CA LEU A 178 -11.15 26.85 1.52
C LEU A 178 -12.04 27.88 0.80
N PHE A 179 -13.31 28.00 1.21
CA PHE A 179 -14.22 29.01 0.68
C PHE A 179 -13.74 30.44 0.95
N ILE A 180 -13.34 30.75 2.19
CA ILE A 180 -12.80 32.07 2.56
C ILE A 180 -11.58 32.40 1.72
N ILE A 181 -10.62 31.47 1.63
CA ILE A 181 -9.39 31.64 0.85
C ILE A 181 -9.70 31.86 -0.64
N ARG A 182 -10.63 31.08 -1.22
CA ARG A 182 -11.01 31.19 -2.62
C ARG A 182 -11.66 32.54 -2.92
N LYS A 183 -12.61 32.96 -2.10
CA LYS A 183 -13.43 34.15 -2.37
C LYS A 183 -12.70 35.43 -2.05
N TYR A 184 -12.05 35.52 -0.89
CA TYR A 184 -11.51 36.78 -0.39
C TYR A 184 -10.01 36.95 -0.61
N LYS A 185 -9.23 35.86 -0.65
CA LYS A 185 -7.80 35.79 -1.00
C LYS A 185 -6.84 36.56 -0.09
N THR A 186 -7.24 37.74 0.44
CA THR A 186 -6.37 38.64 1.20
C THR A 186 -7.00 39.10 2.51
N PRO A 187 -6.18 39.38 3.58
CA PRO A 187 -6.69 39.98 4.81
C PRO A 187 -7.44 41.31 4.56
N ALA A 188 -6.96 42.15 3.66
CA ALA A 188 -7.59 43.44 3.35
C ALA A 188 -9.05 43.32 2.84
N ARG A 189 -9.39 42.20 2.15
CA ARG A 189 -10.78 41.92 1.73
C ARG A 189 -11.59 41.37 2.90
N ILE A 190 -11.00 40.54 3.77
CA ILE A 190 -11.66 39.97 4.94
C ILE A 190 -11.94 41.07 5.98
N ALA A 191 -11.03 42.01 6.16
CA ALA A 191 -11.20 43.19 7.04
C ALA A 191 -12.44 44.02 6.68
N LYS A 192 -12.84 44.01 5.41
CA LYS A 192 -14.01 44.74 4.88
C LYS A 192 -15.30 43.92 4.90
N TRP A 193 -15.35 42.73 5.52
CA TRP A 193 -16.56 41.94 5.56
C TRP A 193 -17.76 42.70 6.13
N THR A 194 -18.86 42.59 5.43
CA THR A 194 -20.19 43.04 5.91
C THR A 194 -20.87 41.93 6.69
N ASP A 195 -22.00 42.23 7.31
CA ASP A 195 -22.84 41.21 7.95
C ASP A 195 -23.36 40.17 6.94
N GLU A 196 -23.53 40.59 5.68
CA GLU A 196 -23.91 39.70 4.58
C GLU A 196 -22.78 38.71 4.26
N ASP A 197 -21.52 39.15 4.20
CA ASP A 197 -20.36 38.28 4.02
C ASP A 197 -20.24 37.26 5.16
N ILE A 198 -20.44 37.68 6.39
CA ILE A 198 -20.40 36.81 7.56
C ILE A 198 -21.50 35.74 7.46
N ARG A 199 -22.73 36.13 7.09
CA ARG A 199 -23.85 35.17 6.87
C ARG A 199 -23.51 34.21 5.73
N LEU A 200 -22.94 34.68 4.64
CA LEU A 200 -22.56 33.86 3.51
C LEU A 200 -21.52 32.78 3.90
N VAL A 201 -20.49 33.17 4.63
CA VAL A 201 -19.46 32.25 5.13
C VAL A 201 -20.05 31.25 6.14
N HIS A 202 -20.94 31.71 7.03
CA HIS A 202 -21.62 30.85 8.00
C HIS A 202 -22.52 29.80 7.29
N ASN A 203 -23.12 30.13 6.17
CA ASN A 203 -23.97 29.21 5.40
C ASN A 203 -23.18 28.09 4.72
N VAL A 204 -21.89 28.25 4.45
CA VAL A 204 -21.02 27.17 3.92
C VAL A 204 -20.93 26.01 4.91
N SER A 205 -20.81 26.31 6.20
CA SER A 205 -20.81 25.29 7.24
C SER A 205 -21.25 25.90 8.57
N ARG A 206 -22.35 25.38 9.12
CA ARG A 206 -22.86 25.79 10.45
C ARG A 206 -21.94 25.40 11.63
N LYS A 207 -20.81 24.75 11.35
CA LYS A 207 -19.82 24.33 12.39
C LYS A 207 -18.97 25.50 12.90
N ILE A 208 -18.85 26.59 12.16
CA ILE A 208 -18.11 27.78 12.59
C ILE A 208 -19.08 28.78 13.23
N SER A 209 -18.73 29.29 14.40
CA SER A 209 -19.56 30.28 15.09
C SER A 209 -19.40 31.68 14.47
N THR A 210 -20.43 32.51 14.60
CA THR A 210 -20.35 33.92 14.20
C THR A 210 -19.26 34.68 14.98
N SER A 211 -19.04 34.34 16.24
CA SER A 211 -17.94 34.92 17.04
C SER A 211 -16.58 34.63 16.43
N THR A 212 -16.33 33.38 16.00
CA THR A 212 -15.08 33.03 15.31
C THR A 212 -14.90 33.78 14.00
N LEU A 213 -15.98 34.00 13.24
CA LEU A 213 -15.91 34.80 12.01
C LEU A 213 -15.57 36.28 12.27
N LEU A 214 -16.10 36.86 13.35
CA LEU A 214 -15.74 38.20 13.79
C LEU A 214 -14.28 38.28 14.27
N GLU A 215 -13.78 37.24 14.96
CA GLU A 215 -12.37 37.14 15.32
C GLU A 215 -11.44 37.05 14.11
N ILE A 216 -11.86 36.29 13.06
CA ILE A 216 -11.14 36.24 11.77
C ILE A 216 -11.09 37.62 11.13
N LYS A 217 -12.22 38.35 11.12
CA LYS A 217 -12.29 39.71 10.61
C LYS A 217 -11.35 40.65 11.37
N GLN A 218 -11.37 40.62 12.69
CA GLN A 218 -10.47 41.43 13.51
C GLN A 218 -8.99 41.07 13.27
N SER A 219 -8.70 39.77 13.22
CA SER A 219 -7.34 39.30 12.92
C SER A 219 -6.87 39.74 11.52
N ALA A 220 -7.79 39.90 10.57
CA ALA A 220 -7.46 40.37 9.23
C ALA A 220 -7.18 41.88 9.20
N ILE A 221 -7.81 42.67 10.12
CA ILE A 221 -7.51 44.10 10.32
C ILE A 221 -6.10 44.27 10.88
N ASP A 222 -5.71 43.42 11.82
CA ASP A 222 -4.44 43.48 12.53
C ASP A 222 -3.33 42.63 11.88
N SER A 223 -3.58 42.08 10.67
CA SER A 223 -2.67 41.15 10.04
C SER A 223 -1.40 41.81 9.51
N ILE A 224 -0.26 41.16 9.77
CA ILE A 224 1.05 41.53 9.21
C ILE A 224 1.29 40.96 7.83
N GLY A 225 0.31 40.18 7.28
CA GLY A 225 0.42 39.53 6.00
C GLY A 225 0.59 40.52 4.83
N ILE A 226 1.40 40.13 3.86
CA ILE A 226 1.58 40.87 2.61
C ILE A 226 0.87 40.13 1.48
N ALA A 227 0.40 40.84 0.45
CA ALA A 227 -0.39 40.26 -0.61
C ALA A 227 0.28 40.43 -2.00
N PRO A 228 1.46 39.82 -2.26
CA PRO A 228 2.11 39.92 -3.55
C PRO A 228 1.25 39.23 -4.62
N LYS A 229 1.06 39.91 -5.74
CA LYS A 229 0.15 39.48 -6.82
C LYS A 229 0.44 38.03 -7.27
N TYR A 230 1.70 37.67 -7.45
CA TYR A 230 2.11 36.34 -7.91
C TYR A 230 1.63 35.22 -6.97
N LEU A 231 1.65 35.40 -5.65
CA LEU A 231 1.12 34.41 -4.69
C LEU A 231 -0.41 34.34 -4.74
N LEU A 232 -1.08 35.49 -4.90
CA LEU A 232 -2.54 35.52 -5.00
C LEU A 232 -3.05 34.83 -6.30
N ASP A 233 -2.26 34.90 -7.35
CA ASP A 233 -2.57 34.23 -8.62
C ASP A 233 -2.38 32.71 -8.57
N GLU A 234 -1.55 32.19 -7.63
CA GLU A 234 -1.38 30.75 -7.38
C GLU A 234 -2.59 30.11 -6.65
N ILE A 235 -3.29 30.86 -5.79
CA ILE A 235 -4.36 30.32 -4.94
C ILE A 235 -5.45 29.60 -5.75
N PRO A 236 -6.04 30.15 -6.82
CA PRO A 236 -7.06 29.48 -7.60
C PRO A 236 -6.57 28.14 -8.19
N SER A 237 -5.34 28.14 -8.72
CA SER A 237 -4.76 26.92 -9.31
C SER A 237 -4.54 25.83 -8.29
N ILE A 238 -4.02 26.15 -7.10
CA ILE A 238 -3.83 25.20 -6.01
C ILE A 238 -5.17 24.62 -5.55
N LEU A 239 -6.20 25.46 -5.40
CA LEU A 239 -7.53 25.05 -4.96
C LEU A 239 -8.24 24.18 -6.02
N ASN A 240 -8.12 24.51 -7.30
CA ASN A 240 -8.72 23.71 -8.38
C ASN A 240 -8.10 22.29 -8.40
N VAL A 241 -6.77 22.18 -8.31
CA VAL A 241 -6.10 20.87 -8.23
C VAL A 241 -6.51 20.12 -6.95
N TYR A 242 -6.57 20.81 -5.81
CA TYR A 242 -7.01 20.21 -4.55
C TYR A 242 -8.43 19.62 -4.66
N GLU A 243 -9.39 20.38 -5.19
CA GLU A 243 -10.78 19.95 -5.34
C GLU A 243 -10.89 18.76 -6.29
N ALA A 244 -10.28 18.83 -7.47
CA ALA A 244 -10.29 17.73 -8.43
C ALA A 244 -9.71 16.43 -7.82
N VAL A 245 -8.58 16.53 -7.11
CA VAL A 245 -7.98 15.36 -6.44
C VAL A 245 -8.86 14.87 -5.29
N ASN A 246 -9.50 15.77 -4.54
CA ASN A 246 -10.39 15.41 -3.45
C ASN A 246 -11.63 14.65 -3.92
N ASP A 247 -12.22 15.08 -5.03
CA ASP A 247 -13.39 14.44 -5.64
C ASP A 247 -13.04 13.04 -6.16
N GLU A 248 -11.86 12.90 -6.79
CA GLU A 248 -11.39 11.60 -7.25
C GLU A 248 -11.08 10.64 -6.08
N VAL A 249 -10.50 11.14 -4.97
CA VAL A 249 -10.32 10.34 -3.75
C VAL A 249 -11.66 9.84 -3.23
N SER A 250 -12.69 10.69 -3.21
CA SER A 250 -14.02 10.32 -2.75
C SER A 250 -14.66 9.24 -3.65
N SER A 251 -14.55 9.41 -4.96
CA SER A 251 -15.03 8.42 -5.95
C SER A 251 -14.34 7.06 -5.79
N LEU A 252 -13.02 7.06 -5.62
CA LEU A 252 -12.26 5.83 -5.37
C LEU A 252 -12.67 5.15 -4.05
N GLU A 253 -12.90 5.93 -3.00
CA GLU A 253 -13.34 5.40 -1.71
C GLU A 253 -14.70 4.71 -1.81
N GLU A 254 -15.65 5.25 -2.56
CA GLU A 254 -16.95 4.60 -2.80
C GLU A 254 -16.80 3.30 -3.60
N ARG A 255 -15.97 3.29 -4.65
CA ARG A 255 -15.69 2.07 -5.41
C ARG A 255 -15.02 0.99 -4.55
N ILE A 256 -14.04 1.34 -3.72
CA ILE A 256 -13.39 0.41 -2.80
C ILE A 256 -14.39 -0.14 -1.79
N LYS A 257 -15.26 0.71 -1.22
CA LYS A 257 -16.30 0.30 -0.28
C LYS A 257 -17.29 -0.68 -0.93
N SER A 258 -17.72 -0.40 -2.17
CA SER A 258 -18.63 -1.29 -2.89
C SER A 258 -18.04 -2.70 -3.03
N ILE A 259 -16.77 -2.81 -3.47
CA ILE A 259 -16.08 -4.10 -3.59
C ILE A 259 -15.97 -4.81 -2.23
N ILE A 260 -15.60 -4.09 -1.17
CA ILE A 260 -15.42 -4.69 0.16
C ILE A 260 -16.75 -5.15 0.76
N PHE A 261 -17.83 -4.41 0.59
CA PHE A 261 -19.15 -4.79 1.10
C PHE A 261 -19.76 -5.96 0.32
N GLU A 262 -19.47 -6.05 -0.98
CA GLU A 262 -19.86 -7.22 -1.80
C GLU A 262 -19.10 -8.49 -1.38
N LEU A 263 -17.80 -8.36 -1.08
CA LEU A 263 -16.95 -9.47 -0.62
C LEU A 263 -17.29 -9.93 0.80
N ASP A 264 -17.80 -9.06 1.66
CA ASP A 264 -18.07 -9.27 3.10
C ASP A 264 -16.96 -10.09 3.82
N PRO A 265 -15.69 -9.70 3.72
CA PRO A 265 -14.61 -10.50 4.24
C PRO A 265 -14.64 -10.57 5.78
N PRO A 266 -14.23 -11.70 6.38
CA PRO A 266 -14.18 -11.85 7.83
C PRO A 266 -13.43 -10.74 8.55
N THR A 267 -12.36 -10.22 7.98
CA THR A 267 -11.56 -9.10 8.52
C THR A 267 -12.39 -7.84 8.76
N LEU A 268 -13.43 -7.58 7.95
CA LEU A 268 -14.28 -6.40 8.10
C LEU A 268 -15.11 -6.43 9.40
N SER A 269 -15.36 -7.62 9.96
CA SER A 269 -16.12 -7.78 11.21
C SER A 269 -15.36 -7.33 12.46
N ILE A 270 -14.05 -7.06 12.37
CA ILE A 270 -13.26 -6.59 13.52
C ILE A 270 -13.71 -5.18 13.91
N PRO A 271 -14.19 -4.95 15.16
CA PRO A 271 -14.61 -3.62 15.59
C PRO A 271 -13.48 -2.58 15.45
N GLY A 272 -13.79 -1.47 14.77
CA GLY A 272 -12.80 -0.43 14.45
C GLY A 272 -12.04 -0.66 13.14
N MET A 273 -12.30 -1.75 12.41
CA MET A 273 -11.78 -1.98 11.06
C MET A 273 -12.63 -1.24 10.03
N GLY A 274 -12.11 -0.15 9.48
CA GLY A 274 -12.80 0.57 8.40
C GLY A 274 -12.64 -0.12 7.04
N ALA A 275 -13.62 0.03 6.15
CA ALA A 275 -13.63 -0.61 4.82
C ALA A 275 -12.36 -0.34 3.99
N ILE A 276 -11.86 0.89 3.98
CA ILE A 276 -10.63 1.27 3.24
C ILE A 276 -9.40 0.57 3.83
N SER A 277 -9.30 0.47 5.16
CA SER A 277 -8.18 -0.22 5.82
C SER A 277 -8.25 -1.72 5.57
N CYS A 278 -9.45 -2.31 5.65
CA CYS A 278 -9.71 -3.70 5.30
C CYS A 278 -9.29 -3.99 3.85
N ALA A 279 -9.74 -3.17 2.90
CA ALA A 279 -9.39 -3.28 1.49
C ALA A 279 -7.88 -3.23 1.24
N THR A 280 -7.19 -2.27 1.89
CA THR A 280 -5.74 -2.13 1.77
C THR A 280 -5.03 -3.37 2.32
N ILE A 281 -5.43 -3.85 3.49
CA ILE A 281 -4.83 -5.01 4.15
C ILE A 281 -5.03 -6.27 3.30
N LEU A 282 -6.25 -6.55 2.86
CA LEU A 282 -6.56 -7.73 2.04
C LEU A 282 -5.92 -7.65 0.66
N GLY A 283 -5.98 -6.51 -0.01
CA GLY A 283 -5.32 -6.31 -1.30
C GLY A 283 -3.80 -6.49 -1.24
N GLU A 284 -3.17 -6.04 -0.17
CA GLU A 284 -1.71 -6.19 0.01
C GLU A 284 -1.30 -7.60 0.44
N PHE A 285 -2.08 -8.28 1.30
CA PHE A 285 -1.83 -9.69 1.63
C PHE A 285 -2.14 -10.61 0.45
N GLY A 286 -3.20 -10.32 -0.30
CA GLY A 286 -3.71 -11.24 -1.32
C GLY A 286 -4.27 -12.52 -0.69
N ASP A 287 -4.04 -13.66 -1.35
CA ASP A 287 -4.50 -14.96 -0.86
C ASP A 287 -3.73 -15.40 0.38
N PHE A 288 -4.45 -15.62 1.49
CA PHE A 288 -3.87 -16.09 2.75
C PHE A 288 -3.43 -17.56 2.70
N SER A 289 -3.93 -18.37 1.77
CA SER A 289 -3.52 -19.78 1.63
C SER A 289 -2.04 -19.94 1.29
N ARG A 290 -1.41 -18.91 0.74
CA ARG A 290 0.04 -18.88 0.45
C ARG A 290 0.92 -18.78 1.69
N PHE A 291 0.34 -18.41 2.83
CA PHE A 291 1.08 -18.31 4.09
C PHE A 291 0.80 -19.55 4.97
N PRO A 292 1.77 -20.43 5.20
CA PRO A 292 1.63 -21.56 6.11
C PRO A 292 1.33 -21.17 7.56
N THR A 293 1.78 -20.00 8.01
CA THR A 293 1.63 -19.52 9.39
C THR A 293 1.39 -18.02 9.49
N ALA A 294 0.77 -17.59 10.59
CA ALA A 294 0.58 -16.16 10.88
C ALA A 294 1.91 -15.40 11.02
N GLU A 295 2.98 -16.07 11.45
CA GLU A 295 4.32 -15.49 11.59
C GLU A 295 4.89 -15.09 10.22
N GLN A 296 4.58 -15.84 9.18
CA GLN A 296 4.96 -15.47 7.80
C GLN A 296 4.19 -14.24 7.32
N CYS A 297 2.91 -14.10 7.69
CA CYS A 297 2.15 -12.87 7.44
C CYS A 297 2.77 -11.66 8.15
N ILE A 298 3.21 -11.81 9.40
CA ILE A 298 3.88 -10.77 10.19
C ILE A 298 5.19 -10.36 9.52
N ALA A 299 5.99 -11.33 9.07
CA ALA A 299 7.24 -11.09 8.34
C ALA A 299 6.98 -10.39 6.99
N TYR A 300 5.94 -10.82 6.26
CA TYR A 300 5.52 -10.22 4.99
C TYR A 300 5.07 -8.76 5.16
N ALA A 301 4.33 -8.45 6.23
CA ALA A 301 3.94 -7.09 6.58
C ALA A 301 5.12 -6.23 7.04
N GLY A 302 6.26 -6.84 7.36
CA GLY A 302 7.44 -6.14 7.85
C GLY A 302 7.24 -5.45 9.21
N VAL A 303 6.31 -5.96 10.02
CA VAL A 303 6.07 -5.49 11.39
C VAL A 303 6.81 -6.32 12.45
N ASP A 304 7.62 -7.26 11.99
CA ASP A 304 8.47 -8.08 12.89
C ASP A 304 9.68 -7.32 13.39
N VAL A 305 10.24 -7.78 14.50
CA VAL A 305 11.46 -7.24 15.13
C VAL A 305 12.62 -8.18 14.84
N GLY A 306 13.70 -7.62 14.30
CA GLY A 306 14.93 -8.38 14.13
C GLY A 306 15.45 -8.84 15.50
N ILE A 307 15.72 -10.14 15.65
CA ILE A 307 16.38 -10.71 16.80
C ILE A 307 17.75 -11.20 16.36
N SER A 308 18.78 -10.72 17.02
CA SER A 308 20.14 -11.23 16.87
C SER A 308 20.56 -11.85 18.19
N GLN A 309 20.77 -13.17 18.19
CA GLN A 309 21.23 -13.90 19.34
C GLN A 309 22.61 -14.51 19.04
N SER A 310 23.58 -14.18 19.86
CA SER A 310 24.93 -14.74 19.80
C SER A 310 25.34 -15.15 21.20
N GLY A 311 25.47 -16.46 21.41
CA GLY A 311 25.73 -17.02 22.73
C GLY A 311 24.65 -16.64 23.75
N THR A 312 25.06 -16.09 24.89
CA THR A 312 24.16 -15.62 25.95
C THR A 312 23.55 -14.24 25.73
N LYS A 313 24.02 -13.50 24.71
CA LYS A 313 23.53 -12.12 24.41
C LYS A 313 22.41 -12.17 23.38
N CYS A 314 21.22 -11.69 23.77
CA CYS A 314 20.07 -11.51 22.88
C CYS A 314 19.82 -10.02 22.65
N HIS A 315 20.08 -9.55 21.43
CA HIS A 315 19.77 -8.16 21.02
C HIS A 315 18.46 -8.15 20.25
N ARG A 316 17.45 -7.43 20.79
CA ARG A 316 16.23 -7.12 20.06
C ARG A 316 16.48 -5.87 19.22
N GLY A 317 16.49 -6.04 17.90
CA GLY A 317 16.71 -4.98 16.94
C GLY A 317 15.48 -4.10 16.69
N LYS A 318 15.60 -3.19 15.72
CA LYS A 318 14.49 -2.37 15.22
C LYS A 318 13.53 -3.21 14.38
N MET A 319 12.32 -2.66 14.12
CA MET A 319 11.36 -3.24 13.17
C MET A 319 12.04 -3.50 11.81
N VAL A 320 11.87 -4.70 11.26
CA VAL A 320 12.61 -5.16 10.07
C VAL A 320 12.24 -4.37 8.82
N LYS A 321 11.02 -3.84 8.71
CA LYS A 321 10.50 -3.03 7.60
C LYS A 321 10.71 -3.62 6.19
N ARG A 322 11.00 -4.92 6.09
CA ARG A 322 11.05 -5.66 4.82
C ARG A 322 9.62 -6.05 4.47
N GLY A 323 9.15 -5.75 3.28
CA GLY A 323 7.78 -6.01 2.86
C GLY A 323 7.01 -4.74 2.52
N SER A 324 5.71 -4.86 2.25
CA SER A 324 4.88 -3.74 1.79
C SER A 324 4.81 -2.58 2.79
N SER A 325 5.22 -1.39 2.36
CA SER A 325 5.06 -0.16 3.14
C SER A 325 3.58 0.23 3.28
N HIS A 326 2.78 -0.02 2.25
CA HIS A 326 1.33 0.24 2.24
C HIS A 326 0.61 -0.61 3.29
N LEU A 327 0.90 -1.93 3.32
CA LEU A 327 0.35 -2.84 4.32
C LEU A 327 0.73 -2.42 5.74
N ARG A 328 2.00 -2.14 5.97
CA ARG A 328 2.48 -1.71 7.29
C ARG A 328 1.83 -0.39 7.72
N TYR A 329 1.69 0.57 6.81
CA TYR A 329 1.01 1.84 7.08
C TYR A 329 -0.46 1.61 7.45
N ALA A 330 -1.19 0.80 6.70
CA ALA A 330 -2.59 0.47 6.98
C ALA A 330 -2.75 -0.21 8.36
N LEU A 331 -1.90 -1.21 8.67
CA LEU A 331 -1.92 -1.90 9.96
C LEU A 331 -1.64 -0.96 11.14
N MET A 332 -0.63 -0.08 11.02
CA MET A 332 -0.27 0.87 12.07
C MET A 332 -1.32 1.96 12.32
N ASN A 333 -2.09 2.32 11.29
CA ASN A 333 -3.18 3.28 11.42
C ASN A 333 -4.43 2.65 12.04
N VAL A 334 -4.84 1.48 11.52
CA VAL A 334 -6.09 0.85 11.95
C VAL A 334 -6.00 0.27 13.36
N VAL A 335 -4.82 -0.14 13.80
CA VAL A 335 -4.64 -0.79 15.12
C VAL A 335 -5.09 0.11 16.26
N ARG A 336 -4.94 1.42 16.15
CA ARG A 336 -5.40 2.37 17.18
C ARG A 336 -6.92 2.39 17.29
N THR A 337 -7.61 2.41 16.15
CA THR A 337 -9.08 2.34 16.10
C THR A 337 -9.58 1.01 16.66
N VAL A 338 -8.94 -0.10 16.27
CA VAL A 338 -9.26 -1.42 16.83
C VAL A 338 -9.05 -1.47 18.35
N CYS A 339 -7.96 -0.88 18.87
CA CYS A 339 -7.71 -0.79 20.32
C CYS A 339 -8.77 0.06 21.06
N ILE A 340 -9.38 1.04 20.40
CA ILE A 340 -10.45 1.84 20.99
C ILE A 340 -11.76 1.04 21.08
N HIS A 341 -12.08 0.27 20.05
CA HIS A 341 -13.36 -0.41 19.89
C HIS A 341 -13.38 -1.87 20.39
N THR A 342 -12.22 -2.44 20.78
CA THR A 342 -12.10 -3.83 21.20
C THR A 342 -11.37 -3.96 22.54
N LEU A 343 -12.04 -4.48 23.57
CA LEU A 343 -11.46 -4.62 24.91
C LEU A 343 -10.19 -5.47 24.90
N THR A 344 -10.21 -6.62 24.22
CA THR A 344 -9.07 -7.54 24.11
C THR A 344 -7.80 -6.90 23.54
N PHE A 345 -7.96 -5.97 22.56
CA PHE A 345 -6.84 -5.23 22.00
C PHE A 345 -6.44 -4.06 22.88
N LYS A 346 -7.41 -3.36 23.48
CA LYS A 346 -7.19 -2.28 24.43
C LYS A 346 -6.33 -2.74 25.62
N ASP A 347 -6.73 -3.83 26.27
CA ASP A 347 -6.01 -4.38 27.42
C ASP A 347 -4.60 -4.85 27.05
N TYR A 348 -4.47 -5.49 25.88
CA TYR A 348 -3.16 -5.89 25.38
C TYR A 348 -2.26 -4.68 25.12
N TRP A 349 -2.79 -3.63 24.50
CA TRP A 349 -2.05 -2.41 24.18
C TRP A 349 -1.65 -1.65 25.48
N VAL A 350 -2.59 -1.53 26.44
CA VAL A 350 -2.32 -0.88 27.76
C VAL A 350 -1.22 -1.62 28.49
N ARG A 351 -1.28 -2.94 28.59
CA ARG A 351 -0.20 -3.76 29.20
C ARG A 351 1.15 -3.51 28.54
N LYS A 352 1.21 -3.38 27.21
CA LYS A 352 2.48 -3.10 26.51
C LYS A 352 2.99 -1.67 26.75
N LYS A 353 2.09 -0.71 26.79
CA LYS A 353 2.44 0.72 26.95
C LYS A 353 2.75 1.06 28.40
N VAL A 354 1.88 0.69 29.33
CA VAL A 354 1.96 1.08 30.75
C VAL A 354 2.87 0.12 31.52
N ASP A 355 2.49 -1.15 31.64
CA ASP A 355 3.25 -2.14 32.44
C ASP A 355 4.61 -2.47 31.83
N GLY A 356 4.67 -2.50 30.48
CA GLY A 356 5.91 -2.76 29.74
C GLY A 356 6.76 -1.52 29.50
N HIS A 357 6.37 -0.32 29.98
CA HIS A 357 7.06 0.96 29.78
C HIS A 357 7.50 1.23 28.34
N LYS A 358 6.65 0.88 27.33
CA LYS A 358 6.98 1.02 25.92
C LYS A 358 6.51 2.36 25.35
N PHE A 359 7.32 2.94 24.45
CA PHE A 359 6.86 4.08 23.67
C PHE A 359 5.59 3.74 22.87
N LEU A 360 4.74 4.74 22.65
CA LEU A 360 3.46 4.62 21.95
C LEU A 360 3.55 3.77 20.66
N ARG A 361 4.45 4.12 19.76
CA ARG A 361 4.64 3.41 18.48
C ARG A 361 5.12 1.96 18.65
N VAL A 362 5.80 1.66 19.74
CA VAL A 362 6.23 0.28 20.04
C VAL A 362 5.02 -0.54 20.51
N ALA A 363 4.17 0.03 21.37
CA ALA A 363 2.91 -0.61 21.77
C ALA A 363 2.00 -0.85 20.56
N ASP A 364 1.86 0.15 19.67
CA ASP A 364 1.12 0.03 18.41
C ASP A 364 1.67 -1.13 17.55
N SER A 365 2.99 -1.29 17.44
CA SER A 365 3.60 -2.37 16.67
C SER A 365 3.33 -3.76 17.26
N HIS A 366 3.29 -3.89 18.58
CA HIS A 366 2.89 -5.13 19.24
C HIS A 366 1.41 -5.46 18.98
N ALA A 367 0.53 -4.47 19.08
CA ALA A 367 -0.89 -4.63 18.77
C ALA A 367 -1.12 -4.95 17.29
N ALA A 368 -0.36 -4.34 16.35
CA ALA A 368 -0.41 -4.66 14.94
C ALA A 368 -0.02 -6.12 14.66
N LYS A 369 0.99 -6.68 15.34
CA LYS A 369 1.33 -8.11 15.23
C LYS A 369 0.18 -9.00 15.70
N LYS A 370 -0.47 -8.64 16.83
CA LYS A 370 -1.65 -9.37 17.30
C LYS A 370 -2.78 -9.29 16.28
N LEU A 371 -3.00 -8.11 15.69
CA LEU A 371 -4.02 -7.91 14.67
C LEU A 371 -3.77 -8.78 13.44
N VAL A 372 -2.53 -8.87 12.95
CA VAL A 372 -2.18 -9.75 11.82
C VAL A 372 -2.50 -11.23 12.13
N ARG A 373 -2.24 -11.72 13.35
CA ARG A 373 -2.60 -13.09 13.73
C ARG A 373 -4.11 -13.32 13.73
N VAL A 374 -4.87 -12.33 14.22
CA VAL A 374 -6.34 -12.39 14.21
C VAL A 374 -6.86 -12.38 12.77
N ILE A 375 -6.40 -11.46 11.94
CA ILE A 375 -6.77 -11.41 10.51
C ILE A 375 -6.46 -12.75 9.83
N TYR A 376 -5.25 -13.27 10.01
CA TYR A 376 -4.86 -14.57 9.45
C TYR A 376 -5.82 -15.69 9.86
N TYR A 377 -6.17 -15.76 11.15
CA TYR A 377 -7.10 -16.77 11.66
C TYR A 377 -8.49 -16.60 11.02
N LEU A 378 -9.04 -15.38 11.02
CA LEU A 378 -10.37 -15.13 10.49
C LEU A 378 -10.46 -15.47 8.99
N GLU A 379 -9.48 -15.03 8.18
CA GLU A 379 -9.47 -15.27 6.74
C GLU A 379 -9.21 -16.75 6.37
N THR A 380 -8.38 -17.46 7.15
CA THR A 380 -8.10 -18.88 6.87
C THR A 380 -9.22 -19.82 7.31
N HIS A 381 -10.01 -19.45 8.33
CA HIS A 381 -11.12 -20.26 8.84
C HIS A 381 -12.49 -19.75 8.37
N ASN A 382 -12.52 -18.66 7.63
CA ASN A 382 -13.74 -17.99 7.17
C ASN A 382 -14.74 -17.72 8.31
N THR A 383 -14.24 -17.20 9.45
CA THR A 383 -15.03 -16.92 10.64
C THR A 383 -15.00 -15.43 10.96
N LYS A 384 -16.15 -14.87 11.40
CA LYS A 384 -16.23 -13.47 11.82
C LYS A 384 -15.66 -13.30 13.24
N TYR A 385 -15.23 -12.09 13.55
CA TYR A 385 -14.74 -11.71 14.88
C TYR A 385 -15.90 -11.67 15.86
N ASP A 386 -15.71 -12.37 16.99
CA ASP A 386 -16.66 -12.45 18.12
C ASP A 386 -16.10 -11.73 19.35
#